data_12d595f030dd3fb77fcf4d500852adf0
#
_entry.id   12d595f030dd3fb77fcf4d500852adf0
#
_cell.length_a   1.000
_cell.length_b   1.000
_cell.length_c   1.000
_cell.angle_alpha   90.00
_cell.angle_beta   90.00
_cell.angle_gamma   90.00
#
_symmetry.space_group_name_H-M   'P 1'
#
loop_
_entity.id
_entity.type
_entity.pdbx_description
1 polymer ?
#
loop_
_entity_poly.entity_id
_entity_poly.type
_entity_poly.pdbx_seq_one_letter_code
_entity_poly.pdbx_strand_id
1 'polypeptide(L)'
;MDPLSEAFQHHTWATDRLIGHLRTLPPAALTATAPGVYGEVLATLSHLLGADGRYLTYLEGPIPPSRTGPDPVRTLDELADQLRDQAVRWRVVLSHIDEIDLMFPARRDRPELPHSTNLMVVQALHHGNDHRTQICTVLSTNGYESPDLDVWTYWMDRRAE
;
A
#
# COMPACT_ATOMS: atom_id res chain seq x y z
N MET A 1 7.52 -18.20 10.68
CA MET A 1 7.36 -17.13 9.67
C MET A 1 8.49 -16.16 9.86
N ASP A 2 9.12 -15.71 8.82
CA ASP A 2 10.19 -14.72 8.91
C ASP A 2 9.63 -13.29 9.09
N PRO A 3 10.42 -12.35 9.62
CA PRO A 3 9.92 -11.00 9.93
C PRO A 3 9.42 -10.21 8.72
N LEU A 4 9.96 -10.47 7.51
CA LEU A 4 9.54 -9.79 6.30
C LEU A 4 8.14 -10.23 5.86
N SER A 5 7.90 -11.54 5.86
CA SER A 5 6.57 -12.10 5.60
C SER A 5 5.53 -11.60 6.62
N GLU A 6 5.90 -11.49 7.89
CA GLU A 6 5.02 -10.93 8.94
C GLU A 6 4.69 -9.45 8.66
N ALA A 7 5.69 -8.65 8.26
CA ALA A 7 5.48 -7.24 7.95
C ALA A 7 4.52 -7.04 6.76
N PHE A 8 4.60 -7.88 5.73
CA PHE A 8 3.69 -7.81 4.59
C PHE A 8 2.29 -8.35 4.89
N GLN A 9 2.16 -9.30 5.81
CA GLN A 9 0.83 -9.70 6.31
C GLN A 9 0.16 -8.57 7.08
N HIS A 10 0.91 -7.89 7.97
CA HIS A 10 0.42 -6.68 8.63
C HIS A 10 0.07 -5.59 7.60
N HIS A 11 0.91 -5.34 6.60
CA HIS A 11 0.66 -4.36 5.53
C HIS A 11 -0.68 -4.61 4.83
N THR A 12 -0.97 -5.86 4.47
CA THR A 12 -2.24 -6.27 3.87
C THR A 12 -3.41 -6.11 4.82
N TRP A 13 -3.29 -6.62 6.05
CA TRP A 13 -4.32 -6.53 7.08
C TRP A 13 -4.69 -5.08 7.41
N ALA A 14 -3.68 -4.22 7.60
CA ALA A 14 -3.90 -2.82 7.93
C ALA A 14 -4.62 -2.07 6.80
N THR A 15 -4.33 -2.41 5.54
CA THR A 15 -5.01 -1.82 4.38
C THR A 15 -6.44 -2.33 4.25
N ASP A 16 -6.68 -3.63 4.48
CA ASP A 16 -8.03 -4.21 4.47
C ASP A 16 -8.91 -3.64 5.59
N ARG A 17 -8.36 -3.55 6.81
CA ARG A 17 -9.02 -2.92 7.95
C ARG A 17 -9.38 -1.46 7.69
N LEU A 18 -8.48 -0.70 7.06
CA LEU A 18 -8.75 0.67 6.65
C LEU A 18 -9.88 0.74 5.62
N ILE A 19 -9.89 -0.10 4.59
CA ILE A 19 -10.98 -0.19 3.60
C ILE A 19 -12.31 -0.52 4.29
N GLY A 20 -12.31 -1.51 5.18
CA GLY A 20 -13.49 -1.87 5.96
C GLY A 20 -14.03 -0.71 6.78
N HIS A 21 -13.16 0.04 7.44
CA HIS A 21 -13.54 1.24 8.20
C HIS A 21 -14.11 2.33 7.29
N LEU A 22 -13.46 2.64 6.17
CA LEU A 22 -13.93 3.65 5.23
C LEU A 22 -15.32 3.37 4.67
N ARG A 23 -15.72 2.10 4.54
CA ARG A 23 -17.08 1.71 4.13
C ARG A 23 -18.15 2.09 5.15
N THR A 24 -17.80 2.28 6.41
CA THR A 24 -18.75 2.69 7.47
C THR A 24 -18.95 4.19 7.54
N LEU A 25 -18.10 4.97 6.88
CA LEU A 25 -18.10 6.42 6.93
C LEU A 25 -19.00 7.03 5.83
N PRO A 26 -19.51 8.27 6.05
CA PRO A 26 -20.28 8.96 5.02
C PRO A 26 -19.42 9.28 3.79
N PRO A 27 -20.01 9.38 2.58
CA PRO A 27 -19.28 9.66 1.34
C PRO A 27 -18.36 10.90 1.40
N ALA A 28 -18.73 11.91 2.19
CA ALA A 28 -17.91 13.10 2.38
C ALA A 28 -16.54 12.80 3.01
N ALA A 29 -16.41 11.74 3.79
CA ALA A 29 -15.11 11.32 4.36
C ALA A 29 -14.13 10.86 3.26
N LEU A 30 -14.64 10.28 2.16
CA LEU A 30 -13.81 9.75 1.08
C LEU A 30 -13.18 10.86 0.21
N THR A 31 -13.80 12.04 0.18
CA THR A 31 -13.30 13.23 -0.53
C THR A 31 -12.65 14.25 0.42
N ALA A 32 -12.57 13.93 1.71
CA ALA A 32 -11.90 14.80 2.69
C ALA A 32 -10.38 14.86 2.42
N THR A 33 -9.77 15.97 2.78
CA THR A 33 -8.33 16.20 2.70
C THR A 33 -7.83 17.02 3.90
N ALA A 34 -6.52 17.16 4.06
CA ALA A 34 -5.88 17.99 5.07
C ALA A 34 -4.59 18.62 4.51
N PRO A 35 -4.08 19.70 5.10
CA PRO A 35 -2.79 20.27 4.72
C PRO A 35 -1.64 19.26 4.92
N GLY A 36 -0.73 19.18 3.96
CA GLY A 36 0.50 18.37 4.08
C GLY A 36 0.34 16.88 3.79
N VAL A 37 -0.83 16.42 3.37
CA VAL A 37 -1.05 15.03 2.92
C VAL A 37 -1.04 14.93 1.39
N TYR A 38 -1.04 13.70 0.88
CA TYR A 38 -1.00 13.42 -0.56
C TYR A 38 -2.23 13.99 -1.31
N GLY A 39 -3.43 13.84 -0.74
CA GLY A 39 -4.68 14.27 -1.38
C GLY A 39 -5.93 13.81 -0.62
N GLU A 40 -7.03 13.66 -1.35
CA GLU A 40 -8.27 13.10 -0.81
C GLU A 40 -8.08 11.65 -0.34
N VAL A 41 -8.85 11.22 0.65
CA VAL A 41 -8.78 9.86 1.24
C VAL A 41 -8.79 8.77 0.17
N LEU A 42 -9.80 8.79 -0.71
CA LEU A 42 -9.96 7.75 -1.74
C LEU A 42 -8.86 7.80 -2.81
N ALA A 43 -8.41 9.00 -3.17
CA ALA A 43 -7.30 9.19 -4.10
C ALA A 43 -5.97 8.68 -3.50
N THR A 44 -5.74 8.94 -2.21
CA THR A 44 -4.55 8.46 -1.49
C THR A 44 -4.53 6.94 -1.40
N LEU A 45 -5.67 6.30 -1.08
CA LEU A 45 -5.78 4.85 -1.02
C LEU A 45 -5.61 4.21 -2.41
N SER A 46 -6.18 4.82 -3.46
CA SER A 46 -6.00 4.38 -4.85
C SER A 46 -4.54 4.47 -5.28
N HIS A 47 -3.84 5.53 -4.87
CA HIS A 47 -2.41 5.69 -5.11
C HIS A 47 -1.57 4.63 -4.39
N LEU A 48 -1.86 4.34 -3.13
CA LEU A 48 -1.18 3.31 -2.34
C LEU A 48 -1.21 1.97 -3.07
N LEU A 49 -2.42 1.47 -3.36
CA LEU A 49 -2.58 0.18 -4.04
C LEU A 49 -2.07 0.19 -5.49
N GLY A 50 -2.19 1.31 -6.18
CA GLY A 50 -1.59 1.49 -7.50
C GLY A 50 -0.07 1.37 -7.47
N ALA A 51 0.59 1.91 -6.45
CA ALA A 51 2.04 1.80 -6.26
C ALA A 51 2.46 0.36 -5.94
N ASP A 52 1.76 -0.31 -5.04
CA ASP A 52 2.01 -1.72 -4.69
C ASP A 52 1.91 -2.63 -5.92
N GLY A 53 0.89 -2.44 -6.75
CA GLY A 53 0.76 -3.17 -8.01
C GLY A 53 1.93 -2.95 -8.96
N ARG A 54 2.50 -1.74 -8.99
CA ARG A 54 3.70 -1.44 -9.78
C ARG A 54 4.94 -2.13 -9.22
N TYR A 55 5.15 -2.09 -7.89
CA TYR A 55 6.26 -2.78 -7.26
C TYR A 55 6.21 -4.28 -7.54
N LEU A 56 5.05 -4.92 -7.38
CA LEU A 56 4.85 -6.33 -7.72
C LEU A 56 5.18 -6.62 -9.19
N THR A 57 4.69 -5.79 -10.12
CA THR A 57 4.97 -6.00 -11.54
C THR A 57 6.46 -5.91 -11.87
N TYR A 58 7.22 -5.04 -11.19
CA TYR A 58 8.67 -4.98 -11.32
C TYR A 58 9.37 -6.22 -10.76
N LEU A 59 8.87 -6.76 -9.66
CA LEU A 59 9.46 -7.92 -8.98
C LEU A 59 9.13 -9.25 -9.69
N GLU A 60 8.05 -9.32 -10.45
CA GLU A 60 7.56 -10.52 -11.12
C GLU A 60 8.12 -10.72 -12.55
N GLY A 61 8.75 -9.72 -13.13
CA GLY A 61 9.20 -9.89 -14.52
C GLY A 61 9.74 -8.66 -15.22
N PRO A 62 9.74 -8.66 -16.55
CA PRO A 62 10.31 -7.58 -17.34
C PRO A 62 9.62 -6.26 -17.05
N ILE A 63 10.42 -5.21 -16.97
CA ILE A 63 10.00 -3.86 -16.58
C ILE A 63 8.88 -3.38 -17.51
N PRO A 64 7.68 -3.07 -16.97
CA PRO A 64 6.60 -2.53 -17.78
C PRO A 64 6.96 -1.12 -18.29
N PRO A 65 6.32 -0.66 -19.37
CA PRO A 65 6.51 0.70 -19.84
C PRO A 65 6.19 1.71 -18.74
N SER A 66 7.00 2.78 -18.69
CA SER A 66 6.82 3.84 -17.70
C SER A 66 5.40 4.41 -17.79
N ARG A 67 4.70 4.41 -16.66
CA ARG A 67 3.37 5.01 -16.56
C ARG A 67 3.45 6.54 -16.62
N THR A 68 2.59 7.15 -17.42
CA THR A 68 2.43 8.60 -17.48
C THR A 68 1.10 8.99 -16.83
N GLY A 69 1.15 9.80 -15.79
CA GLY A 69 -0.03 10.36 -15.13
C GLY A 69 -0.36 9.78 -13.74
N PRO A 70 -1.32 10.37 -13.02
CA PRO A 70 -1.75 9.95 -11.70
C PRO A 70 -2.45 8.58 -11.71
N ASP A 71 -2.54 7.93 -10.54
CA ASP A 71 -3.33 6.72 -10.38
C ASP A 71 -4.82 7.04 -10.55
N PRO A 72 -5.58 6.23 -11.29
CA PRO A 72 -7.02 6.41 -11.38
C PRO A 72 -7.65 6.19 -10.00
N VAL A 73 -8.56 7.07 -9.61
CA VAL A 73 -9.35 6.89 -8.39
C VAL A 73 -10.35 5.74 -8.61
N ARG A 74 -10.33 4.76 -7.69
CA ARG A 74 -11.17 3.55 -7.73
C ARG A 74 -12.17 3.57 -6.59
N THR A 75 -13.23 2.80 -6.72
CA THR A 75 -14.18 2.52 -5.64
C THR A 75 -13.55 1.65 -4.54
N LEU A 76 -14.11 1.67 -3.33
CA LEU A 76 -13.62 0.83 -2.23
C LEU A 76 -13.73 -0.67 -2.54
N ASP A 77 -14.71 -1.09 -3.37
CA ASP A 77 -14.85 -2.49 -3.77
C ASP A 77 -13.75 -2.90 -4.75
N GLU A 78 -13.47 -2.09 -5.75
CA GLU A 78 -12.34 -2.31 -6.67
C GLU A 78 -10.99 -2.35 -5.94
N LEU A 79 -10.82 -1.49 -4.93
CA LEU A 79 -9.60 -1.46 -4.12
C LEU A 79 -9.47 -2.70 -3.22
N ALA A 80 -10.59 -3.20 -2.67
CA ALA A 80 -10.58 -4.44 -1.89
C ALA A 80 -10.25 -5.66 -2.78
N ASP A 81 -10.79 -5.71 -4.00
CA ASP A 81 -10.46 -6.77 -4.96
C ASP A 81 -8.98 -6.72 -5.35
N GLN A 82 -8.47 -5.53 -5.64
CA GLN A 82 -7.07 -5.30 -5.95
C GLN A 82 -6.15 -5.71 -4.78
N LEU A 83 -6.51 -5.38 -3.55
CA LEU A 83 -5.74 -5.77 -2.36
C LEU A 83 -5.67 -7.29 -2.21
N ARG A 84 -6.78 -8.01 -2.43
CA ARG A 84 -6.80 -9.48 -2.36
C ARG A 84 -5.86 -10.12 -3.39
N ASP A 85 -5.87 -9.63 -4.62
CA ASP A 85 -4.91 -10.07 -5.65
C ASP A 85 -3.46 -9.80 -5.21
N GLN A 86 -3.17 -8.59 -4.80
CA GLN A 86 -1.83 -8.18 -4.36
C GLN A 86 -1.34 -8.98 -3.15
N ALA A 87 -2.21 -9.32 -2.21
CA ALA A 87 -1.85 -10.15 -1.05
C ALA A 87 -1.36 -11.55 -1.45
N VAL A 88 -1.95 -12.14 -2.50
CA VAL A 88 -1.48 -13.41 -3.05
C VAL A 88 -0.13 -13.24 -3.73
N ARG A 89 0.01 -12.21 -4.56
CA ARG A 89 1.24 -11.91 -5.32
C ARG A 89 2.41 -11.62 -4.39
N TRP A 90 2.22 -10.81 -3.35
CA TRP A 90 3.25 -10.54 -2.34
C TRP A 90 3.74 -11.83 -1.68
N ARG A 91 2.84 -12.74 -1.29
CA ARG A 91 3.26 -14.04 -0.71
C ARG A 91 4.12 -14.85 -1.67
N VAL A 92 3.78 -14.87 -2.96
CA VAL A 92 4.56 -15.57 -3.98
C VAL A 92 5.93 -14.91 -4.14
N VAL A 93 6.00 -13.60 -4.35
CA VAL A 93 7.25 -12.86 -4.51
C VAL A 93 8.18 -13.07 -3.30
N LEU A 94 7.65 -12.92 -2.09
CA LEU A 94 8.44 -13.04 -0.87
C LEU A 94 8.94 -14.46 -0.61
N SER A 95 8.26 -15.49 -1.12
CA SER A 95 8.70 -16.89 -0.94
C SER A 95 10.01 -17.23 -1.67
N HIS A 96 10.41 -16.40 -2.63
CA HIS A 96 11.65 -16.56 -3.40
C HIS A 96 12.41 -15.23 -3.57
N ILE A 97 12.20 -14.29 -2.65
CA ILE A 97 12.80 -12.96 -2.75
C ILE A 97 14.34 -12.99 -2.78
N ASP A 98 14.95 -13.94 -2.10
CA ASP A 98 16.39 -14.13 -2.07
C ASP A 98 16.96 -14.61 -3.43
N GLU A 99 16.11 -15.14 -4.31
CA GLU A 99 16.47 -15.58 -5.65
C GLU A 99 16.34 -14.44 -6.68
N ILE A 100 15.69 -13.35 -6.32
CA ILE A 100 15.46 -12.22 -7.20
C ILE A 100 16.61 -11.21 -7.03
N ASP A 101 17.59 -11.28 -7.90
CA ASP A 101 18.69 -10.30 -7.98
C ASP A 101 18.50 -9.39 -9.20
N LEU A 102 17.55 -8.46 -9.08
CA LEU A 102 17.25 -7.48 -10.12
C LEU A 102 17.79 -6.10 -9.76
N MET A 103 18.51 -5.52 -10.71
CA MET A 103 18.82 -4.09 -10.70
C MET A 103 17.96 -3.38 -11.74
N PHE A 104 17.17 -2.44 -11.30
CA PHE A 104 16.32 -1.61 -12.15
C PHE A 104 17.12 -0.40 -12.63
N PRO A 105 16.96 0.01 -13.91
CA PRO A 105 17.54 1.26 -14.39
C PRO A 105 17.01 2.42 -13.55
N ALA A 106 17.85 3.43 -13.44
CA ALA A 106 17.48 4.66 -12.76
C ALA A 106 16.20 5.26 -13.37
N ARG A 107 15.36 5.83 -12.54
CA ARG A 107 14.14 6.51 -12.99
C ARG A 107 14.50 7.72 -13.85
N ARG A 108 13.63 8.05 -14.80
CA ARG A 108 13.85 9.19 -15.70
C ARG A 108 14.05 10.52 -14.96
N ASP A 109 13.42 10.67 -13.79
CA ASP A 109 13.51 11.85 -12.93
C ASP A 109 14.72 11.80 -11.96
N ARG A 110 15.38 10.62 -11.84
CA ARG A 110 16.57 10.39 -11.02
C ARG A 110 17.52 9.41 -11.70
N PRO A 111 18.17 9.84 -12.79
CA PRO A 111 18.96 8.95 -13.65
C PRO A 111 20.23 8.39 -12.98
N GLU A 112 20.68 8.99 -11.89
CA GLU A 112 21.85 8.60 -11.13
C GLU A 112 21.57 7.53 -10.06
N LEU A 113 20.30 7.14 -9.87
CA LEU A 113 19.90 6.23 -8.79
C LEU A 113 19.28 4.94 -9.33
N PRO A 114 20.08 3.97 -9.79
CA PRO A 114 19.58 2.61 -9.99
C PRO A 114 19.13 2.02 -8.65
N HIS A 115 18.12 1.18 -8.65
CA HIS A 115 17.57 0.60 -7.42
C HIS A 115 17.45 -0.91 -7.52
N SER A 116 17.66 -1.58 -6.39
CA SER A 116 17.61 -3.03 -6.27
C SER A 116 16.22 -3.53 -5.90
N THR A 117 16.00 -4.81 -6.08
CA THR A 117 14.84 -5.56 -5.56
C THR A 117 14.56 -5.24 -4.09
N ASN A 118 15.60 -5.28 -3.24
CA ASN A 118 15.46 -5.01 -1.80
C ASN A 118 14.90 -3.60 -1.53
N LEU A 119 15.34 -2.60 -2.30
CA LEU A 119 14.82 -1.24 -2.17
C LEU A 119 13.33 -1.18 -2.52
N MET A 120 12.87 -1.92 -3.54
CA MET A 120 11.44 -1.97 -3.91
C MET A 120 10.58 -2.56 -2.79
N VAL A 121 11.05 -3.64 -2.16
CA VAL A 121 10.36 -4.30 -1.04
C VAL A 121 10.26 -3.37 0.17
N VAL A 122 11.37 -2.75 0.56
CA VAL A 122 11.39 -1.78 1.66
C VAL A 122 10.50 -0.58 1.35
N GLN A 123 10.56 -0.06 0.11
CA GLN A 123 9.74 1.04 -0.33
C GLN A 123 8.24 0.73 -0.24
N ALA A 124 7.81 -0.47 -0.61
CA ALA A 124 6.40 -0.85 -0.53
C ALA A 124 5.85 -0.75 0.90
N LEU A 125 6.59 -1.26 1.89
CA LEU A 125 6.19 -1.20 3.30
C LEU A 125 6.11 0.24 3.81
N HIS A 126 7.16 1.04 3.59
CA HIS A 126 7.20 2.42 4.07
C HIS A 126 6.15 3.28 3.38
N HIS A 127 6.04 3.20 2.07
CA HIS A 127 5.05 3.92 1.28
C HIS A 127 3.62 3.60 1.73
N GLY A 128 3.32 2.31 1.94
CA GLY A 128 2.01 1.90 2.44
C GLY A 128 1.72 2.45 3.84
N ASN A 129 2.69 2.41 4.75
CA ASN A 129 2.54 2.95 6.09
C ASN A 129 2.33 4.47 6.07
N ASP A 130 3.12 5.20 5.27
CA ASP A 130 3.00 6.65 5.13
C ASP A 130 1.60 7.06 4.65
N HIS A 131 1.09 6.41 3.61
CA HIS A 131 -0.23 6.77 3.08
C HIS A 131 -1.39 6.35 3.98
N ARG A 132 -1.32 5.21 4.68
CA ARG A 132 -2.32 4.87 5.70
C ARG A 132 -2.33 5.90 6.83
N THR A 133 -1.16 6.32 7.30
CA THR A 133 -1.04 7.37 8.32
C THR A 133 -1.62 8.71 7.83
N GLN A 134 -1.37 9.09 6.58
CA GLN A 134 -1.96 10.31 5.99
C GLN A 134 -3.49 10.21 5.94
N ILE A 135 -4.06 9.08 5.53
CA ILE A 135 -5.52 8.87 5.53
C ILE A 135 -6.08 9.00 6.95
N CYS A 136 -5.47 8.36 7.96
CA CYS A 136 -5.89 8.48 9.35
C CYS A 136 -5.80 9.94 9.84
N THR A 137 -4.76 10.67 9.44
CA THR A 137 -4.62 12.11 9.74
C THR A 137 -5.76 12.91 9.13
N VAL A 138 -6.11 12.66 7.85
CA VAL A 138 -7.25 13.33 7.19
C VAL A 138 -8.54 13.05 7.95
N LEU A 139 -8.83 11.79 8.28
CA LEU A 139 -10.03 11.40 9.01
C LEU A 139 -10.12 12.16 10.34
N SER A 140 -9.07 12.09 11.16
CA SER A 140 -9.03 12.75 12.48
C SER A 140 -9.18 14.27 12.37
N THR A 141 -8.52 14.91 11.40
CA THR A 141 -8.59 16.36 11.17
C THR A 141 -10.00 16.82 10.78
N ASN A 142 -10.77 15.94 10.11
CA ASN A 142 -12.14 16.22 9.69
C ASN A 142 -13.21 15.70 10.67
N GLY A 143 -12.81 15.26 11.88
CA GLY A 143 -13.71 14.82 12.93
C GLY A 143 -14.28 13.40 12.76
N TYR A 144 -13.67 12.58 11.91
CA TYR A 144 -14.00 11.17 11.79
C TYR A 144 -13.07 10.33 12.68
N GLU A 145 -13.57 9.22 13.19
CA GLU A 145 -12.72 8.24 13.87
C GLU A 145 -11.74 7.59 12.88
N SER A 146 -10.55 7.25 13.38
CA SER A 146 -9.53 6.50 12.65
C SER A 146 -9.44 5.08 13.18
N PRO A 147 -9.29 4.07 12.32
CA PRO A 147 -9.08 2.71 12.79
C PRO A 147 -7.68 2.56 13.41
N ASP A 148 -7.56 1.67 14.37
CA ASP A 148 -6.26 1.26 14.88
C ASP A 148 -5.63 0.25 13.90
N LEU A 149 -4.45 0.60 13.39
CA LEU A 149 -3.72 -0.14 12.35
C LEU A 149 -2.36 -0.63 12.83
N ASP A 150 -2.10 -0.60 14.14
CA ASP A 150 -0.81 -0.97 14.68
C ASP A 150 -0.57 -2.50 14.68
N VAL A 151 0.70 -2.87 14.89
CA VAL A 151 1.12 -4.27 14.88
C VAL A 151 0.56 -5.06 16.07
N TRP A 152 0.30 -4.40 17.21
CA TRP A 152 -0.26 -5.09 18.39
C TRP A 152 -1.73 -5.44 18.17
N THR A 153 -2.51 -4.54 17.58
CA THR A 153 -3.91 -4.80 17.21
C THR A 153 -3.99 -5.91 16.17
N TYR A 154 -3.14 -5.88 15.14
CA TYR A 154 -3.02 -6.96 14.17
C TYR A 154 -2.70 -8.31 14.84
N TRP A 155 -1.77 -8.34 15.76
CA TRP A 155 -1.39 -9.56 16.47
C TRP A 155 -2.52 -10.11 17.35
N MET A 156 -3.31 -9.22 17.99
CA MET A 156 -4.48 -9.62 18.78
C MET A 156 -5.59 -10.18 17.91
N ASP A 157 -5.91 -9.54 16.80
CA ASP A 157 -6.95 -9.99 15.86
C ASP A 157 -6.66 -11.41 15.34
N ARG A 158 -5.42 -11.71 14.95
CA ARG A 158 -5.01 -13.04 14.48
C ARG A 158 -5.15 -14.17 15.51
N ARG A 159 -5.19 -13.86 16.80
CA ARG A 159 -5.36 -14.83 17.86
C ARG A 159 -6.82 -15.09 18.23
N ALA A 160 -7.71 -14.23 17.77
CA ALA A 160 -9.15 -14.36 17.96
C ALA A 160 -9.84 -15.23 16.89
N GLU A 161 -9.12 -15.52 15.78
CA GLU A 161 -9.53 -16.43 14.71
C GLU A 161 -9.11 -17.89 15.00
#